data_c97dfd3e34905002a035d98f378999d4
#
_entry.id   c97dfd3e34905002a035d98f378999d4
#
_cell.length_a   1.000
_cell.length_b   1.000
_cell.length_c   1.000
_cell.angle_alpha   90.00
_cell.angle_beta   90.00
_cell.angle_gamma   90.00
#
_symmetry.space_group_name_H-M   'P 1'
#
loop_
_entity.id
_entity.type
_entity.pdbx_description
1 polymer ?
#
loop_
_entity_poly.entity_id
_entity_poly.type
_entity_poly.pdbx_seq_one_letter_code
_entity_poly.pdbx_strand_id
1 'polypeptide(L)'
;MIKQPVPFSHDHHVSQIGIDCRYCHSTVERTASAGMPASATCYNCHSQIWKDAPLLEPVRESIENGRPIEWARVHDLPDFVYFDHSIHVAKGVGCTTCHGQVGKMPLMYQENTLQMSWCVDCHRNPEKVLRPRDQVFNADWVAPANQEEVGRALLAEYKILDERHLTSCSTCHR
;
A
#
# COMPACT_ATOMS: atom_id res chain seq x y z
N MET A 1 -4.81 -17.56 -1.85
CA MET A 1 -3.56 -16.86 -1.44
C MET A 1 -2.43 -17.25 -2.37
N ILE A 2 -1.65 -16.32 -2.83
CA ILE A 2 -0.48 -16.55 -3.68
C ILE A 2 0.68 -16.98 -2.77
N LYS A 3 1.37 -18.08 -3.13
CA LYS A 3 2.54 -18.56 -2.38
C LYS A 3 3.68 -17.53 -2.49
N GLN A 4 4.26 -17.16 -1.36
CA GLN A 4 5.38 -16.24 -1.27
C GLN A 4 6.67 -17.00 -0.91
N PRO A 5 7.85 -16.53 -1.34
CA PRO A 5 9.11 -17.12 -0.95
C PRO A 5 9.37 -17.03 0.56
N VAL A 6 8.91 -15.95 1.19
CA VAL A 6 8.89 -15.78 2.65
C VAL A 6 7.44 -15.54 3.08
N PRO A 7 6.89 -16.29 4.04
CA PRO A 7 5.54 -16.08 4.56
C PRO A 7 5.49 -14.84 5.46
N PHE A 8 5.62 -13.66 4.86
CA PHE A 8 5.66 -12.39 5.58
C PHE A 8 4.29 -12.03 6.16
N SER A 9 4.25 -11.71 7.45
CA SER A 9 3.05 -11.30 8.16
C SER A 9 3.05 -9.78 8.41
N HIS A 10 2.14 -9.06 7.74
CA HIS A 10 1.89 -7.65 8.06
C HIS A 10 1.31 -7.50 9.47
N ASP A 11 0.42 -8.42 9.89
CA ASP A 11 -0.16 -8.37 11.22
C ASP A 11 0.93 -8.37 12.32
N HIS A 12 1.91 -9.26 12.20
CA HIS A 12 3.01 -9.30 13.16
C HIS A 12 3.84 -8.02 13.17
N HIS A 13 4.24 -7.51 11.99
CA HIS A 13 5.15 -6.37 11.90
C HIS A 13 4.45 -5.03 12.13
N VAL A 14 3.24 -4.85 11.61
CA VAL A 14 2.50 -3.59 11.68
C VAL A 14 1.66 -3.52 12.95
N SER A 15 0.72 -4.46 13.16
CA SER A 15 -0.21 -4.36 14.28
C SER A 15 0.41 -4.72 15.61
N GLN A 16 1.30 -5.74 15.68
CA GLN A 16 1.85 -6.21 16.94
C GLN A 16 3.13 -5.47 17.34
N ILE A 17 4.03 -5.18 16.37
CA ILE A 17 5.31 -4.52 16.64
C ILE A 17 5.22 -3.00 16.41
N GLY A 18 4.28 -2.52 15.59
CA GLY A 18 4.09 -1.09 15.32
C GLY A 18 5.04 -0.51 14.27
N ILE A 19 5.55 -1.32 13.35
CA ILE A 19 6.42 -0.83 12.27
C ILE A 19 5.60 -0.03 11.27
N ASP A 20 6.02 1.20 10.99
CA ASP A 20 5.40 2.08 9.98
C ASP A 20 5.55 1.50 8.57
N CYS A 21 4.52 1.67 7.74
CA CYS A 21 4.50 1.19 6.36
C CYS A 21 5.71 1.67 5.55
N ARG A 22 6.14 2.92 5.77
CA ARG A 22 7.25 3.58 5.07
C ARG A 22 8.62 3.00 5.40
N TYR A 23 8.75 2.26 6.50
CA TYR A 23 10.00 1.57 6.81
C TYR A 23 10.35 0.54 5.73
N CYS A 24 9.35 -0.18 5.24
CA CYS A 24 9.50 -1.19 4.19
C CYS A 24 9.18 -0.64 2.80
N HIS A 25 8.11 0.17 2.67
CA HIS A 25 7.65 0.77 1.42
C HIS A 25 8.19 2.21 1.27
N SER A 26 9.51 2.35 1.28
CA SER A 26 10.20 3.65 1.44
C SER A 26 10.05 4.61 0.26
N THR A 27 9.53 4.16 -0.88
CA THR A 27 9.34 4.98 -2.08
C THR A 27 7.88 5.43 -2.29
N VAL A 28 6.94 4.94 -1.47
CA VAL A 28 5.50 5.11 -1.66
C VAL A 28 5.02 6.58 -1.74
N GLU A 29 5.70 7.49 -1.07
CA GLU A 29 5.38 8.92 -1.08
C GLU A 29 5.96 9.66 -2.30
N ARG A 30 6.83 9.02 -3.10
CA ARG A 30 7.64 9.71 -4.13
C ARG A 30 7.59 9.08 -5.50
N THR A 31 7.09 7.85 -5.61
CA THR A 31 7.10 7.10 -6.88
C THR A 31 5.77 6.39 -7.13
N ALA A 32 5.54 6.02 -8.38
CA ALA A 32 4.37 5.25 -8.78
C ALA A 32 4.30 3.90 -8.06
N SER A 33 5.43 3.26 -7.83
CA SER A 33 5.51 2.01 -7.07
C SER A 33 5.77 2.27 -5.59
N ALA A 34 5.04 1.60 -4.71
CA ALA A 34 5.33 1.64 -3.27
C ALA A 34 6.70 1.05 -2.90
N GLY A 35 7.28 0.27 -3.81
CA GLY A 35 8.53 -0.44 -3.63
C GLY A 35 8.37 -1.71 -2.78
N MET A 36 9.20 -2.70 -3.10
CA MET A 36 9.41 -3.86 -2.24
C MET A 36 10.67 -3.62 -1.42
N PRO A 37 10.66 -3.96 -0.12
CA PRO A 37 11.84 -3.74 0.73
C PRO A 37 13.03 -4.57 0.24
N ALA A 38 14.21 -3.99 0.26
CA ALA A 38 15.43 -4.75 0.06
C ALA A 38 15.62 -5.76 1.20
N SER A 39 16.26 -6.89 0.93
CA SER A 39 16.51 -7.94 1.94
C SER A 39 17.29 -7.42 3.14
N ALA A 40 18.15 -6.40 2.95
CA ALA A 40 18.84 -5.71 4.03
C ALA A 40 17.88 -5.07 5.04
N THR A 41 16.71 -4.59 4.62
CA THR A 41 15.69 -4.04 5.53
C THR A 41 15.20 -5.12 6.53
N CYS A 42 14.97 -6.33 6.05
CA CYS A 42 14.61 -7.48 6.88
C CYS A 42 15.78 -7.86 7.82
N TYR A 43 16.98 -7.86 7.25
CA TYR A 43 18.20 -8.31 7.94
C TYR A 43 18.64 -7.36 9.06
N ASN A 44 18.21 -6.08 9.06
CA ASN A 44 18.44 -5.16 10.17
C ASN A 44 18.00 -5.74 11.53
N CYS A 45 16.89 -6.48 11.56
CA CYS A 45 16.41 -7.16 12.77
C CYS A 45 16.73 -8.65 12.73
N HIS A 46 16.51 -9.31 11.59
CA HIS A 46 16.62 -10.76 11.46
C HIS A 46 18.07 -11.28 11.39
N SER A 47 19.07 -10.43 11.41
CA SER A 47 20.45 -10.81 11.71
C SER A 47 20.65 -11.25 13.16
N GLN A 48 19.72 -10.87 14.06
CA GLN A 48 19.75 -11.20 15.48
C GLN A 48 18.52 -11.99 15.93
N ILE A 49 17.32 -11.53 15.49
CA ILE A 49 16.04 -12.10 15.87
C ILE A 49 15.65 -13.18 14.85
N TRP A 50 15.44 -14.42 15.32
CA TRP A 50 15.10 -15.59 14.48
C TRP A 50 16.10 -15.85 13.35
N LYS A 51 17.36 -15.46 13.56
CA LYS A 51 18.41 -15.49 12.53
C LYS A 51 18.55 -16.86 11.83
N ASP A 52 18.32 -17.95 12.55
CA ASP A 52 18.47 -19.33 12.07
C ASP A 52 17.11 -19.97 11.69
N ALA A 53 16.00 -19.23 11.74
CA ALA A 53 14.70 -19.77 11.40
C ALA A 53 14.62 -20.21 9.93
N PRO A 54 14.15 -21.43 9.63
CA PRO A 54 14.09 -21.93 8.24
C PRO A 54 13.27 -21.04 7.31
N LEU A 55 12.19 -20.41 7.81
CA LEU A 55 11.34 -19.52 7.02
C LEU A 55 12.06 -18.23 6.54
N LEU A 56 13.20 -17.88 7.17
CA LEU A 56 14.04 -16.74 6.80
C LEU A 56 15.25 -17.13 5.94
N GLU A 57 15.38 -18.38 5.55
CA GLU A 57 16.43 -18.83 4.64
C GLU A 57 16.50 -18.00 3.35
N PRO A 58 15.37 -17.67 2.64
CA PRO A 58 15.44 -16.84 1.45
C PRO A 58 15.98 -15.41 1.71
N VAL A 59 15.82 -14.89 2.93
CA VAL A 59 16.38 -13.59 3.30
C VAL A 59 17.91 -13.70 3.44
N ARG A 60 18.40 -14.74 4.10
CA ARG A 60 19.85 -14.99 4.25
C ARG A 60 20.53 -15.23 2.91
N GLU A 61 19.95 -16.12 2.09
CA GLU A 61 20.45 -16.39 0.73
C GLU A 61 20.49 -15.12 -0.13
N SER A 62 19.45 -14.28 -0.03
CA SER A 62 19.42 -13.01 -0.74
C SER A 62 20.57 -12.08 -0.34
N ILE A 63 20.91 -12.02 0.94
CA ILE A 63 22.05 -11.23 1.44
C ILE A 63 23.38 -11.83 0.97
N GLU A 64 23.55 -13.15 1.11
CA GLU A 64 24.79 -13.84 0.74
C GLU A 64 25.09 -13.77 -0.75
N ASN A 65 24.06 -13.93 -1.58
CA ASN A 65 24.20 -13.99 -3.02
C ASN A 65 24.04 -12.63 -3.72
N GLY A 66 23.65 -11.58 -2.97
CA GLY A 66 23.39 -10.25 -3.51
C GLY A 66 22.21 -10.19 -4.50
N ARG A 67 21.27 -11.15 -4.41
CA ARG A 67 20.10 -11.22 -5.29
C ARG A 67 18.84 -10.86 -4.52
N PRO A 68 17.92 -10.04 -5.08
CA PRO A 68 16.67 -9.70 -4.42
C PRO A 68 15.78 -10.93 -4.25
N ILE A 69 14.94 -10.91 -3.21
CA ILE A 69 13.87 -11.90 -3.05
C ILE A 69 12.84 -11.68 -4.16
N GLU A 70 12.51 -12.73 -4.91
CA GLU A 70 11.53 -12.70 -5.99
C GLU A 70 10.11 -12.85 -5.43
N TRP A 71 9.56 -11.75 -4.95
CA TRP A 71 8.20 -11.71 -4.42
C TRP A 71 7.16 -11.90 -5.52
N ALA A 72 6.15 -12.75 -5.26
CA ALA A 72 4.97 -12.83 -6.12
C ALA A 72 4.05 -11.63 -5.86
N ARG A 73 3.73 -10.87 -6.91
CA ARG A 73 2.82 -9.71 -6.79
C ARG A 73 1.40 -10.18 -6.50
N VAL A 74 0.83 -9.65 -5.42
CA VAL A 74 -0.57 -9.90 -5.04
C VAL A 74 -1.50 -8.89 -5.71
N HIS A 75 -1.07 -7.63 -5.78
CA HIS A 75 -1.75 -6.57 -6.51
C HIS A 75 -0.95 -6.27 -7.77
N ASP A 76 -1.52 -6.59 -8.91
CA ASP A 76 -0.89 -6.44 -10.21
C ASP A 76 -1.92 -5.93 -11.21
N LEU A 77 -1.77 -4.68 -11.62
CA LEU A 77 -2.62 -4.05 -12.63
C LEU A 77 -2.05 -4.35 -14.02
N PRO A 78 -2.90 -4.43 -15.06
CA PRO A 78 -2.42 -4.56 -16.43
C PRO A 78 -1.49 -3.43 -16.84
N ASP A 79 -0.50 -3.71 -17.68
CA ASP A 79 0.54 -2.75 -18.08
C ASP A 79 0.03 -1.47 -18.74
N PHE A 80 -1.20 -1.49 -19.29
CA PHE A 80 -1.86 -0.32 -19.87
C PHE A 80 -2.54 0.58 -18.83
N VAL A 81 -2.49 0.23 -17.54
CA VAL A 81 -3.05 1.05 -16.44
C VAL A 81 -1.90 1.72 -15.70
N TYR A 82 -1.89 3.05 -15.75
CA TYR A 82 -0.89 3.87 -15.07
C TYR A 82 -1.39 4.30 -13.71
N PHE A 83 -0.99 3.55 -12.70
CA PHE A 83 -1.29 3.85 -11.31
C PHE A 83 -0.07 4.46 -10.62
N ASP A 84 -0.28 5.49 -9.81
CA ASP A 84 0.77 6.15 -9.07
C ASP A 84 0.38 6.24 -7.58
N HIS A 85 1.14 5.53 -6.72
CA HIS A 85 0.94 5.60 -5.27
C HIS A 85 1.18 6.99 -4.73
N SER A 86 2.23 7.69 -5.19
CA SER A 86 2.64 8.95 -4.58
C SER A 86 1.57 10.02 -4.65
N ILE A 87 0.82 10.11 -5.77
CA ILE A 87 -0.27 11.07 -5.89
C ILE A 87 -1.44 10.72 -4.97
N HIS A 88 -1.80 9.44 -4.82
CA HIS A 88 -2.88 9.00 -3.95
C HIS A 88 -2.55 9.28 -2.48
N VAL A 89 -1.34 8.95 -2.05
CA VAL A 89 -0.82 9.25 -0.71
C VAL A 89 -0.82 10.75 -0.44
N ALA A 90 -0.28 11.54 -1.36
CA ALA A 90 -0.25 13.01 -1.24
C ALA A 90 -1.64 13.65 -1.19
N LYS A 91 -2.65 12.98 -1.78
CA LYS A 91 -4.06 13.41 -1.80
C LYS A 91 -4.89 12.80 -0.67
N GLY A 92 -4.27 12.15 0.32
CA GLY A 92 -4.97 11.70 1.52
C GLY A 92 -5.74 10.38 1.35
N VAL A 93 -5.37 9.54 0.37
CA VAL A 93 -5.92 8.18 0.23
C VAL A 93 -5.09 7.22 1.06
N GLY A 94 -5.70 6.59 2.05
CA GLY A 94 -5.00 5.66 2.94
C GLY A 94 -4.78 4.28 2.33
N CYS A 95 -3.73 3.61 2.78
CA CYS A 95 -3.36 2.27 2.28
C CYS A 95 -4.51 1.27 2.40
N THR A 96 -5.23 1.30 3.51
CA THR A 96 -6.35 0.39 3.78
C THR A 96 -7.54 0.58 2.84
N THR A 97 -7.66 1.72 2.19
CA THR A 97 -8.73 1.98 1.21
C THR A 97 -8.65 1.01 0.02
N CYS A 98 -7.42 0.74 -0.46
CA CYS A 98 -7.19 -0.15 -1.61
C CYS A 98 -6.80 -1.57 -1.18
N HIS A 99 -5.98 -1.70 -0.15
CA HIS A 99 -5.38 -2.95 0.28
C HIS A 99 -6.17 -3.67 1.39
N GLY A 100 -7.34 -3.14 1.82
CA GLY A 100 -8.08 -3.68 2.96
C GLY A 100 -7.30 -3.50 4.26
N GLN A 101 -7.63 -4.28 5.27
CA GLN A 101 -6.97 -4.23 6.58
C GLN A 101 -5.58 -4.88 6.55
N VAL A 102 -4.72 -4.38 5.63
CA VAL A 102 -3.40 -4.94 5.35
C VAL A 102 -2.54 -5.09 6.61
N GLY A 103 -2.63 -4.14 7.55
CA GLY A 103 -1.93 -4.22 8.83
C GLY A 103 -2.30 -5.43 9.68
N LYS A 104 -3.45 -6.08 9.43
CA LYS A 104 -3.96 -7.27 10.14
C LYS A 104 -3.86 -8.54 9.31
N MET A 105 -3.20 -8.51 8.17
CA MET A 105 -3.07 -9.69 7.30
C MET A 105 -1.86 -10.54 7.72
N PRO A 106 -2.08 -11.78 8.19
CA PRO A 106 -0.98 -12.71 8.46
C PRO A 106 -0.28 -13.15 7.16
N LEU A 107 -1.01 -13.24 6.07
CA LEU A 107 -0.48 -13.39 4.71
C LEU A 107 -1.25 -12.46 3.78
N MET A 108 -0.54 -11.77 2.90
CA MET A 108 -1.14 -10.80 1.99
C MET A 108 -2.12 -11.45 1.01
N TYR A 109 -3.28 -10.85 0.86
CA TYR A 109 -4.27 -11.20 -0.16
C TYR A 109 -4.88 -9.93 -0.76
N GLN A 110 -5.49 -10.06 -1.93
CA GLN A 110 -6.20 -8.96 -2.58
C GLN A 110 -7.63 -8.88 -2.05
N GLU A 111 -7.95 -7.80 -1.33
CA GLU A 111 -9.28 -7.54 -0.77
C GLU A 111 -10.22 -6.97 -1.85
N ASN A 112 -9.79 -5.92 -2.53
CA ASN A 112 -10.57 -5.22 -3.53
C ASN A 112 -10.23 -5.69 -4.94
N THR A 113 -11.22 -5.66 -5.84
CA THR A 113 -11.06 -6.15 -7.21
C THR A 113 -10.05 -5.36 -8.02
N LEU A 114 -9.90 -4.07 -7.73
CA LEU A 114 -9.10 -3.09 -8.48
C LEU A 114 -9.43 -3.05 -9.98
N GLN A 115 -10.65 -3.45 -10.34
CA GLN A 115 -11.15 -3.31 -11.69
C GLN A 115 -11.46 -1.83 -12.00
N MET A 116 -11.51 -1.48 -13.29
CA MET A 116 -11.76 -0.11 -13.74
C MET A 116 -13.00 0.52 -13.07
N SER A 117 -14.11 -0.22 -12.95
CA SER A 117 -15.33 0.26 -12.29
C SER A 117 -15.10 0.67 -10.84
N TRP A 118 -14.28 -0.09 -10.11
CA TRP A 118 -13.94 0.20 -8.73
C TRP A 118 -13.12 1.50 -8.60
N CYS A 119 -12.13 1.69 -9.47
CA CYS A 119 -11.33 2.92 -9.52
C CYS A 119 -12.18 4.13 -9.89
N VAL A 120 -13.04 3.99 -10.91
CA VAL A 120 -13.94 5.07 -11.39
C VAL A 120 -14.95 5.45 -10.33
N ASP A 121 -15.48 4.50 -9.55
CA ASP A 121 -16.40 4.81 -8.46
C ASP A 121 -15.73 5.67 -7.36
N CYS A 122 -14.50 5.33 -7.00
CA CYS A 122 -13.69 6.14 -6.08
C CYS A 122 -13.41 7.54 -6.66
N HIS A 123 -13.05 7.63 -7.93
CA HIS A 123 -12.76 8.90 -8.61
C HIS A 123 -13.99 9.79 -8.81
N ARG A 124 -15.20 9.22 -8.78
CA ARG A 124 -16.47 9.97 -8.77
C ARG A 124 -16.85 10.48 -7.38
N ASN A 125 -16.45 9.75 -6.36
CA ASN A 125 -16.85 10.02 -4.98
C ASN A 125 -15.64 10.03 -4.03
N PRO A 126 -14.57 10.79 -4.32
CA PRO A 126 -13.33 10.70 -3.54
C PRO A 126 -13.51 11.15 -2.08
N GLU A 127 -14.50 12.01 -1.77
CA GLU A 127 -14.83 12.46 -0.41
C GLU A 127 -15.14 11.31 0.54
N LYS A 128 -15.59 10.18 0.03
CA LYS A 128 -15.90 9.00 0.87
C LYS A 128 -14.68 8.31 1.47
N VAL A 129 -13.50 8.54 0.89
CA VAL A 129 -12.27 7.80 1.25
C VAL A 129 -11.12 8.68 1.71
N LEU A 130 -11.22 10.00 1.49
CA LEU A 130 -10.16 10.93 1.88
C LEU A 130 -10.04 11.02 3.39
N ARG A 131 -8.80 11.09 3.86
CA ARG A 131 -8.46 11.28 5.26
C ARG A 131 -7.37 12.32 5.44
N PRO A 132 -7.18 12.88 6.65
CA PRO A 132 -6.03 13.73 6.95
C PRO A 132 -4.72 13.05 6.57
N ARG A 133 -3.74 13.81 6.06
CA ARG A 133 -2.48 13.25 5.56
C ARG A 133 -1.68 12.50 6.62
N ASP A 134 -1.75 12.94 7.87
CA ASP A 134 -1.14 12.25 9.00
C ASP A 134 -1.81 10.90 9.32
N GLN A 135 -3.01 10.64 8.77
CA GLN A 135 -3.75 9.39 8.93
C GLN A 135 -3.60 8.43 7.74
N VAL A 136 -2.89 8.80 6.67
CA VAL A 136 -2.74 7.97 5.47
C VAL A 136 -2.11 6.61 5.78
N PHE A 137 -1.10 6.60 6.66
CA PHE A 137 -0.37 5.39 7.08
C PHE A 137 -0.95 4.73 8.34
N ASN A 138 -2.00 5.31 8.93
CA ASN A 138 -2.68 4.70 10.07
C ASN A 138 -3.55 3.52 9.60
N ALA A 139 -3.09 2.29 9.87
CA ALA A 139 -3.81 1.07 9.49
C ALA A 139 -5.11 0.87 10.28
N ASP A 140 -5.23 1.46 11.46
CA ASP A 140 -6.41 1.38 12.32
C ASP A 140 -7.35 2.59 12.19
N TRP A 141 -7.11 3.46 11.20
CA TRP A 141 -7.96 4.62 10.97
C TRP A 141 -9.40 4.20 10.66
N VAL A 142 -10.33 4.84 11.36
CA VAL A 142 -11.78 4.66 11.17
C VAL A 142 -12.38 5.96 10.66
N ALA A 143 -13.16 5.88 9.59
CA ALA A 143 -13.86 7.02 9.03
C ALA A 143 -14.81 7.63 10.09
N PRO A 144 -14.82 8.95 10.29
CA PRO A 144 -15.76 9.60 11.20
C PRO A 144 -17.19 9.50 10.68
N ALA A 145 -18.17 9.67 11.56
CA ALA A 145 -19.60 9.58 11.18
C ALA A 145 -19.99 10.62 10.10
N ASN A 146 -19.28 11.75 10.04
CA ASN A 146 -19.46 12.81 9.02
C ASN A 146 -18.38 12.75 7.92
N GLN A 147 -17.95 11.56 7.53
CA GLN A 147 -16.87 11.35 6.55
C GLN A 147 -17.02 12.18 5.27
N GLU A 148 -18.21 12.26 4.71
CA GLU A 148 -18.43 13.01 3.46
C GLU A 148 -18.24 14.52 3.62
N GLU A 149 -18.59 15.06 4.79
CA GLU A 149 -18.36 16.47 5.10
C GLU A 149 -16.85 16.75 5.22
N VAL A 150 -16.15 15.92 6.00
CA VAL A 150 -14.69 15.99 6.15
C VAL A 150 -14.01 15.82 4.78
N GLY A 151 -14.43 14.83 4.01
CA GLY A 151 -13.89 14.56 2.68
C GLY A 151 -14.07 15.74 1.71
N ARG A 152 -15.25 16.39 1.70
CA ARG A 152 -15.47 17.60 0.89
C ARG A 152 -14.53 18.76 1.29
N ALA A 153 -14.27 18.96 2.57
CA ALA A 153 -13.28 19.92 3.01
C ALA A 153 -11.87 19.58 2.49
N LEU A 154 -11.50 18.30 2.58
CA LEU A 154 -10.20 17.80 2.11
C LEU A 154 -10.07 17.86 0.58
N LEU A 155 -11.15 17.71 -0.19
CA LEU A 155 -11.13 17.91 -1.65
C LEU A 155 -10.59 19.31 -2.01
N ALA A 156 -11.12 20.33 -1.35
CA ALA A 156 -10.71 21.71 -1.55
C ALA A 156 -9.27 21.96 -1.06
N GLU A 157 -8.95 21.52 0.15
CA GLU A 157 -7.62 21.68 0.76
C GLU A 157 -6.51 21.02 -0.07
N TYR A 158 -6.74 19.79 -0.52
CA TYR A 158 -5.75 19.03 -1.27
C TYR A 158 -5.79 19.32 -2.78
N LYS A 159 -6.66 20.25 -3.20
CA LYS A 159 -6.80 20.66 -4.61
C LYS A 159 -6.98 19.44 -5.52
N ILE A 160 -7.95 18.61 -5.15
CA ILE A 160 -8.30 17.44 -5.98
C ILE A 160 -9.12 17.94 -7.16
N LEU A 161 -8.81 17.44 -8.35
CA LEU A 161 -9.49 17.81 -9.58
C LEU A 161 -10.93 17.30 -9.58
N ASP A 162 -11.77 17.90 -10.44
CA ASP A 162 -13.16 17.52 -10.58
C ASP A 162 -13.35 16.12 -11.20
N GLU A 163 -14.56 15.60 -11.10
CA GLU A 163 -14.93 14.28 -11.61
C GLU A 163 -14.55 14.10 -13.08
N ARG A 164 -14.75 15.14 -13.92
CA ARG A 164 -14.46 15.07 -15.35
C ARG A 164 -12.99 14.79 -15.63
N HIS A 165 -12.10 15.41 -14.86
CA HIS A 165 -10.67 15.18 -14.97
C HIS A 165 -10.28 13.80 -14.39
N LEU A 166 -10.81 13.46 -13.22
CA LEU A 166 -10.46 12.21 -12.54
C LEU A 166 -10.95 10.97 -13.29
N THR A 167 -12.04 11.07 -14.04
CA THR A 167 -12.64 9.95 -14.82
C THR A 167 -12.28 9.97 -16.29
N SER A 168 -11.44 10.90 -16.75
CA SER A 168 -10.93 10.91 -18.11
C SER A 168 -10.09 9.65 -18.38
N CYS A 169 -10.27 9.04 -19.55
CA CYS A 169 -9.54 7.84 -19.94
C CYS A 169 -8.02 8.03 -19.82
N SER A 170 -7.51 9.20 -20.19
CA SER A 170 -6.09 9.53 -20.14
C SER A 170 -5.53 9.74 -18.73
N THR A 171 -6.36 9.80 -17.69
CA THR A 171 -5.93 9.82 -16.29
C THR A 171 -5.32 8.47 -15.89
N CYS A 172 -5.88 7.38 -16.40
CA CYS A 172 -5.49 6.01 -16.06
C CYS A 172 -4.82 5.26 -17.22
N HIS A 173 -5.06 5.65 -18.47
CA HIS A 173 -4.57 4.94 -19.66
C HIS A 173 -3.77 5.88 -20.57
N ARG A 174 -2.65 5.36 -21.11
CA ARG A 174 -1.78 6.08 -22.06
C ARG A 174 -1.42 5.17 -23.23
#